data_60a2a9e94b4f150e846c6dfaaa8ea1de
#
_entry.id   60a2a9e94b4f150e846c6dfaaa8ea1de
#
_cell.length_a   1.000
_cell.length_b   1.000
_cell.length_c   1.000
_cell.angle_alpha   90.00
_cell.angle_beta   90.00
_cell.angle_gamma   90.00
#
_symmetry.space_group_name_H-M   'P 1'
#
loop_
_entity.id
_entity.type
_entity.pdbx_description
1 polymer ?
#
loop_
_entity_poly.entity_id
_entity_poly.type
_entity_poly.pdbx_seq_one_letter_code
_entity_poly.pdbx_strand_id
1 'polypeptide(L)'
;MKFFDCSTAPSPRQVRIFIAEKGIKDIIETIEVNLRDGEQLTDEFRKVNPYCTVPVLETDDGTRVYSTAGCCRYLEEAYPEPCLMGNTNEEKAIIADMQWRVEIDGLLAVGEALRNSAPGLKDRALTGPDNYAQIPDLAERGRKRVERFFIMMDQILENKNYIAGSDFTYADITAYCAISFATRLKFDLPDNAINLHQWFESLNERASSKM
;
A
#
# COMPACT_ATOMS: atom_id res chain seq x y z
N MET A 1 -16.69 5.79 -12.27
CA MET A 1 -16.17 5.43 -10.92
C MET A 1 -15.49 6.61 -10.27
N LYS A 2 -15.46 6.67 -8.90
CA LYS A 2 -14.71 7.68 -8.15
C LYS A 2 -13.72 7.02 -7.21
N PHE A 3 -12.52 7.57 -7.15
CA PHE A 3 -11.46 7.09 -6.28
C PHE A 3 -11.08 8.19 -5.28
N PHE A 4 -11.38 7.99 -4.00
CA PHE A 4 -10.99 8.89 -2.92
C PHE A 4 -9.57 8.52 -2.47
N ASP A 5 -8.68 9.44 -2.71
CA ASP A 5 -7.23 9.30 -2.61
C ASP A 5 -6.64 10.21 -1.53
N CYS A 6 -5.41 9.95 -1.17
CA CYS A 6 -4.52 10.91 -0.53
C CYS A 6 -3.12 10.71 -1.12
N SER A 7 -2.63 11.70 -1.83
CA SER A 7 -1.37 11.63 -2.59
C SER A 7 -0.15 11.27 -1.75
N THR A 8 -0.17 11.55 -0.44
CA THR A 8 0.93 11.27 0.48
C THR A 8 0.81 9.92 1.21
N ALA A 9 -0.35 9.26 1.16
CA ALA A 9 -0.62 8.05 1.92
C ALA A 9 -0.23 6.78 1.13
N PRO A 10 0.36 5.76 1.79
CA PRO A 10 0.85 4.56 1.12
C PRO A 10 -0.27 3.61 0.64
N SER A 11 -1.38 3.52 1.37
CA SER A 11 -2.49 2.63 1.01
C SER A 11 -3.21 3.07 -0.27
N PRO A 12 -3.63 4.35 -0.43
CA PRO A 12 -4.16 4.83 -1.71
C PRO A 12 -3.15 4.74 -2.85
N ARG A 13 -1.84 4.92 -2.57
CA ARG A 13 -0.81 4.81 -3.59
C ARG A 13 -0.79 3.44 -4.25
N GLN A 14 -1.06 2.37 -3.52
CA GLN A 14 -1.19 1.03 -4.11
C GLN A 14 -2.30 1.01 -5.17
N VAL A 15 -3.46 1.60 -4.87
CA VAL A 15 -4.59 1.67 -5.81
C VAL A 15 -4.26 2.56 -7.01
N ARG A 16 -3.58 3.71 -6.81
CA ARG A 16 -3.12 4.57 -7.93
C ARG A 16 -2.21 3.81 -8.88
N ILE A 17 -1.21 3.10 -8.35
CA ILE A 17 -0.29 2.28 -9.17
C ILE A 17 -1.08 1.20 -9.89
N PHE A 18 -2.01 0.53 -9.21
CA PHE A 18 -2.85 -0.51 -9.81
C PHE A 18 -3.72 0.04 -10.96
N ILE A 19 -4.36 1.19 -10.76
CA ILE A 19 -5.12 1.91 -11.80
C ILE A 19 -4.25 2.25 -13.00
N ALA A 20 -3.02 2.72 -12.75
CA ALA A 20 -2.07 3.07 -13.81
C ALA A 20 -1.59 1.85 -14.60
N GLU A 21 -1.28 0.73 -13.91
CA GLU A 21 -0.89 -0.54 -14.55
C GLU A 21 -2.04 -1.13 -15.39
N LYS A 22 -3.29 -0.96 -14.96
CA LYS A 22 -4.47 -1.34 -15.73
C LYS A 22 -4.77 -0.41 -16.91
N GLY A 23 -4.11 0.75 -17.00
CA GLY A 23 -4.35 1.72 -18.08
C GLY A 23 -5.73 2.40 -18.03
N ILE A 24 -6.38 2.43 -16.86
CA ILE A 24 -7.75 2.91 -16.69
C ILE A 24 -7.85 4.27 -15.97
N LYS A 25 -6.75 5.00 -15.87
CA LYS A 25 -6.70 6.28 -15.15
C LYS A 25 -7.73 7.29 -15.65
N ASP A 26 -7.92 7.37 -16.98
CA ASP A 26 -8.76 8.40 -17.60
C ASP A 26 -10.25 8.18 -17.41
N ILE A 27 -10.66 7.00 -16.95
CA ILE A 27 -12.08 6.67 -16.70
C ILE A 27 -12.45 6.68 -15.21
N ILE A 28 -11.52 7.05 -14.33
CA ILE A 28 -11.73 7.13 -12.88
C ILE A 28 -11.53 8.56 -12.41
N GLU A 29 -12.57 9.17 -11.87
CA GLU A 29 -12.48 10.48 -11.20
C GLU A 29 -11.72 10.33 -9.88
N THR A 30 -10.58 11.00 -9.74
CA THR A 30 -9.80 10.99 -8.50
C THR A 30 -10.17 12.20 -7.65
N ILE A 31 -10.53 11.94 -6.39
CA ILE A 31 -10.89 12.96 -5.38
C ILE A 31 -9.83 12.92 -4.29
N GLU A 32 -9.05 13.99 -4.16
CA GLU A 32 -8.05 14.11 -3.09
C GLU A 32 -8.74 14.35 -1.75
N VAL A 33 -8.32 13.62 -0.72
CA VAL A 33 -8.77 13.75 0.67
C VAL A 33 -7.62 14.24 1.53
N ASN A 34 -7.77 15.39 2.15
CA ASN A 34 -6.74 16.02 2.97
C ASN A 34 -6.65 15.39 4.36
N LEU A 35 -5.84 14.34 4.49
CA LEU A 35 -5.63 13.66 5.78
C LEU A 35 -4.89 14.53 6.78
N ARG A 36 -4.08 15.51 6.33
CA ARG A 36 -3.30 16.37 7.21
C ARG A 36 -4.21 17.29 8.03
N ASP A 37 -5.26 17.80 7.42
CA ASP A 37 -6.24 18.67 8.06
C ASP A 37 -7.43 17.90 8.66
N GLY A 38 -7.38 16.56 8.61
CA GLY A 38 -8.38 15.70 9.25
C GLY A 38 -9.69 15.57 8.47
N GLU A 39 -9.71 15.85 7.16
CA GLU A 39 -10.91 15.76 6.33
C GLU A 39 -11.62 14.41 6.45
N GLN A 40 -10.84 13.30 6.57
CA GLN A 40 -11.40 11.96 6.75
C GLN A 40 -12.22 11.78 8.05
N LEU A 41 -12.13 12.72 8.99
CA LEU A 41 -12.84 12.67 10.27
C LEU A 41 -14.10 13.55 10.29
N THR A 42 -14.36 14.31 9.22
CA THR A 42 -15.56 15.16 9.11
C THR A 42 -16.83 14.34 8.93
N ASP A 43 -17.97 14.93 9.28
CA ASP A 43 -19.28 14.27 9.11
C ASP A 43 -19.59 14.05 7.61
N GLU A 44 -19.09 14.90 6.74
CA GLU A 44 -19.21 14.77 5.28
C GLU A 44 -18.47 13.53 4.79
N PHE A 45 -17.22 13.34 5.20
CA PHE A 45 -16.46 12.17 4.78
C PHE A 45 -16.95 10.88 5.45
N ARG A 46 -17.50 10.94 6.66
CA ARG A 46 -18.15 9.78 7.30
C ARG A 46 -19.32 9.23 6.49
N LYS A 47 -20.00 10.06 5.71
CA LYS A 47 -21.03 9.61 4.75
C LYS A 47 -20.42 8.87 3.56
N VAL A 48 -19.17 9.17 3.20
CA VAL A 48 -18.41 8.46 2.17
C VAL A 48 -17.86 7.16 2.74
N ASN A 49 -17.14 7.24 3.87
CA ASN A 49 -16.56 6.09 4.54
C ASN A 49 -16.69 6.20 6.07
N PRO A 50 -17.56 5.40 6.70
CA PRO A 50 -17.74 5.42 8.15
C PRO A 50 -16.50 4.97 8.93
N TYR A 51 -15.55 4.30 8.28
CA TYR A 51 -14.27 3.90 8.87
C TYR A 51 -13.24 5.03 8.90
N CYS A 52 -13.53 6.21 8.32
CA CYS A 52 -12.65 7.39 8.33
C CYS A 52 -11.24 7.09 7.77
N THR A 53 -11.16 6.35 6.69
CA THR A 53 -9.90 5.94 6.04
C THR A 53 -9.97 6.13 4.53
N VAL A 54 -8.81 6.23 3.90
CA VAL A 54 -8.61 6.11 2.46
C VAL A 54 -7.70 4.90 2.18
N PRO A 55 -7.83 4.25 1.01
CA PRO A 55 -8.65 4.60 -0.15
C PRO A 55 -10.13 4.27 0.01
N VAL A 56 -10.96 4.88 -0.86
CA VAL A 56 -12.32 4.41 -1.16
C VAL A 56 -12.49 4.38 -2.66
N LEU A 57 -13.06 3.31 -3.19
CA LEU A 57 -13.52 3.23 -4.57
C LEU A 57 -15.05 3.22 -4.59
N GLU A 58 -15.66 4.20 -5.26
CA GLU A 58 -17.11 4.22 -5.54
C GLU A 58 -17.31 3.82 -6.99
N THR A 59 -18.03 2.73 -7.19
CA THR A 59 -18.37 2.18 -8.50
C THR A 59 -19.47 3.01 -9.18
N ASP A 60 -19.76 2.75 -10.45
CA ASP A 60 -20.76 3.53 -11.19
C ASP A 60 -22.20 3.28 -10.69
N ASP A 61 -22.46 2.15 -10.03
CA ASP A 61 -23.74 1.86 -9.36
C ASP A 61 -23.83 2.39 -7.92
N GLY A 62 -22.79 3.09 -7.46
CA GLY A 62 -22.72 3.68 -6.12
C GLY A 62 -22.25 2.74 -5.02
N THR A 63 -21.84 1.50 -5.35
CA THR A 63 -21.21 0.60 -4.37
C THR A 63 -19.87 1.15 -3.93
N ARG A 64 -19.58 1.11 -2.62
CA ARG A 64 -18.32 1.61 -2.06
C ARG A 64 -17.48 0.50 -1.48
N VAL A 65 -16.20 0.50 -1.86
CA VAL A 65 -15.17 -0.43 -1.39
C VAL A 65 -14.14 0.35 -0.59
N TYR A 66 -13.86 -0.04 0.66
CA TYR A 66 -13.14 0.76 1.64
C TYR A 66 -11.71 0.28 1.94
N SER A 67 -11.30 -0.87 1.43
CA SER A 67 -9.96 -1.39 1.66
C SER A 67 -9.14 -1.37 0.37
N THR A 68 -7.82 -1.18 0.51
CA THR A 68 -6.87 -1.25 -0.61
C THR A 68 -7.01 -2.56 -1.39
N ALA A 69 -7.04 -3.70 -0.66
CA ALA A 69 -7.19 -5.02 -1.28
C ALA A 69 -8.53 -5.18 -2.00
N GLY A 70 -9.62 -4.67 -1.41
CA GLY A 70 -10.95 -4.69 -2.03
C GLY A 70 -11.00 -3.84 -3.30
N CYS A 71 -10.45 -2.62 -3.26
CA CYS A 71 -10.37 -1.74 -4.43
C CYS A 71 -9.60 -2.42 -5.58
N CYS A 72 -8.40 -2.95 -5.30
CA CYS A 72 -7.59 -3.63 -6.31
C CYS A 72 -8.28 -4.91 -6.83
N ARG A 73 -8.95 -5.68 -5.95
CA ARG A 73 -9.72 -6.86 -6.37
C ARG A 73 -10.88 -6.49 -7.31
N TYR A 74 -11.65 -5.46 -6.97
CA TYR A 74 -12.71 -4.99 -7.85
C TYR A 74 -12.18 -4.57 -9.23
N LEU A 75 -11.08 -3.81 -9.24
CA LEU A 75 -10.46 -3.34 -10.49
C LEU A 75 -9.88 -4.50 -11.31
N GLU A 76 -9.34 -5.54 -10.66
CA GLU A 76 -8.87 -6.76 -11.34
C GLU A 76 -9.99 -7.49 -12.06
N GLU A 77 -11.14 -7.68 -11.39
CA GLU A 77 -12.30 -8.37 -11.96
C GLU A 77 -12.99 -7.55 -13.05
N ALA A 78 -13.08 -6.23 -12.88
CA ALA A 78 -13.70 -5.33 -13.84
C ALA A 78 -12.82 -5.08 -15.08
N TYR A 79 -11.51 -5.13 -14.93
CA TYR A 79 -10.51 -4.90 -15.98
C TYR A 79 -9.42 -5.97 -15.88
N PRO A 80 -9.68 -7.19 -16.38
CA PRO A 80 -8.77 -8.32 -16.14
C PRO A 80 -7.38 -8.15 -16.76
N GLU A 81 -7.24 -7.36 -17.83
CA GLU A 81 -5.97 -7.16 -18.52
C GLU A 81 -5.33 -5.79 -18.25
N PRO A 82 -4.01 -5.75 -18.03
CA PRO A 82 -3.11 -6.87 -17.78
C PRO A 82 -3.42 -7.54 -16.44
N CYS A 83 -3.27 -8.88 -16.36
CA CYS A 83 -3.53 -9.62 -15.12
C CYS A 83 -2.45 -9.29 -14.06
N LEU A 84 -2.88 -8.82 -12.90
CA LEU A 84 -1.99 -8.47 -11.78
C LEU A 84 -2.17 -9.37 -10.55
N MET A 85 -3.20 -10.24 -10.56
CA MET A 85 -3.50 -11.12 -9.42
C MET A 85 -3.49 -12.62 -9.77
N GLY A 86 -2.90 -12.98 -10.92
CA GLY A 86 -2.70 -14.36 -11.36
C GLY A 86 -3.84 -14.94 -12.20
N ASN A 87 -3.48 -15.79 -13.14
CA ASN A 87 -4.40 -16.44 -14.08
C ASN A 87 -4.88 -17.79 -13.56
N THR A 88 -3.96 -18.59 -12.97
CA THR A 88 -4.28 -19.91 -12.41
C THR A 88 -4.62 -19.84 -10.92
N ASN A 89 -5.20 -20.89 -10.37
CA ASN A 89 -5.50 -20.95 -8.94
C ASN A 89 -4.23 -20.88 -8.09
N GLU A 90 -3.15 -21.52 -8.56
CA GLU A 90 -1.85 -21.55 -7.92
C GLU A 90 -1.20 -20.17 -7.90
N GLU A 91 -1.20 -19.47 -9.05
CA GLU A 91 -0.69 -18.09 -9.13
C GLU A 91 -1.47 -17.15 -8.23
N LYS A 92 -2.81 -17.21 -8.27
CA LYS A 92 -3.68 -16.40 -7.39
C LYS A 92 -3.38 -16.64 -5.91
N ALA A 93 -3.15 -17.88 -5.52
CA ALA A 93 -2.84 -18.25 -4.14
C ALA A 93 -1.46 -17.70 -3.72
N ILE A 94 -0.43 -17.89 -4.56
CA ILE A 94 0.94 -17.42 -4.30
C ILE A 94 0.98 -15.88 -4.19
N ILE A 95 0.33 -15.19 -5.13
CA ILE A 95 0.28 -13.73 -5.12
C ILE A 95 -0.45 -13.21 -3.88
N ALA A 96 -1.57 -13.83 -3.50
CA ALA A 96 -2.33 -13.44 -2.31
C ALA A 96 -1.53 -13.70 -1.01
N ASP A 97 -0.82 -14.83 -0.89
CA ASP A 97 0.04 -15.13 0.26
C ASP A 97 1.18 -14.12 0.39
N MET A 98 1.85 -13.82 -0.72
CA MET A 98 2.94 -12.85 -0.74
C MET A 98 2.44 -11.43 -0.43
N GLN A 99 1.32 -11.01 -1.01
CA GLN A 99 0.71 -9.72 -0.74
C GLN A 99 0.36 -9.55 0.74
N TRP A 100 -0.24 -10.59 1.36
CA TRP A 100 -0.53 -10.60 2.78
C TRP A 100 0.73 -10.47 3.64
N ARG A 101 1.77 -11.22 3.31
CA ARG A 101 3.06 -11.19 4.02
C ARG A 101 3.69 -9.79 3.98
N VAL A 102 3.71 -9.18 2.80
CA VAL A 102 4.24 -7.82 2.61
C VAL A 102 3.40 -6.76 3.34
N GLU A 103 2.09 -6.91 3.34
CA GLU A 103 1.19 -6.02 4.09
C GLU A 103 1.51 -6.06 5.59
N ILE A 104 1.60 -7.27 6.17
CA ILE A 104 1.81 -7.46 7.61
C ILE A 104 3.24 -7.11 8.03
N ASP A 105 4.24 -7.65 7.34
CA ASP A 105 5.64 -7.54 7.76
C ASP A 105 6.31 -6.25 7.27
N GLY A 106 5.78 -5.65 6.19
CA GLY A 106 6.25 -4.40 5.60
C GLY A 106 5.38 -3.21 5.99
N LEU A 107 4.25 -3.02 5.32
CA LEU A 107 3.48 -1.79 5.42
C LEU A 107 2.97 -1.51 6.84
N LEU A 108 2.44 -2.52 7.53
CA LEU A 108 1.99 -2.37 8.92
C LEU A 108 3.16 -2.14 9.87
N ALA A 109 4.33 -2.72 9.63
CA ALA A 109 5.52 -2.47 10.44
C ALA A 109 5.99 -1.00 10.34
N VAL A 110 6.02 -0.44 9.12
CA VAL A 110 6.32 0.98 8.90
C VAL A 110 5.26 1.86 9.56
N GLY A 111 3.99 1.52 9.41
CA GLY A 111 2.88 2.21 10.06
C GLY A 111 2.98 2.17 11.58
N GLU A 112 3.33 1.04 12.15
CA GLU A 112 3.54 0.87 13.61
C GLU A 112 4.66 1.78 14.13
N ALA A 113 5.80 1.80 13.44
CA ALA A 113 6.92 2.65 13.78
C ALA A 113 6.55 4.15 13.73
N LEU A 114 5.93 4.58 12.64
CA LEU A 114 5.54 5.98 12.42
C LEU A 114 4.48 6.43 13.43
N ARG A 115 3.37 5.70 13.48
CA ARG A 115 2.18 6.15 14.20
C ARG A 115 2.37 6.17 15.71
N ASN A 116 3.29 5.36 16.22
CA ASN A 116 3.62 5.34 17.65
C ASN A 116 4.79 6.26 18.04
N SER A 117 5.42 6.97 17.08
CA SER A 117 6.55 7.87 17.38
C SER A 117 6.38 9.30 16.87
N ALA A 118 5.63 9.52 15.81
CA ALA A 118 5.52 10.84 15.20
C ALA A 118 4.68 11.81 16.06
N PRO A 119 5.23 12.99 16.45
CA PRO A 119 4.49 13.94 17.29
C PRO A 119 3.17 14.42 16.69
N GLY A 120 3.11 14.58 15.36
CA GLY A 120 1.90 14.98 14.64
C GLY A 120 0.79 13.91 14.63
N LEU A 121 1.06 12.70 15.13
CA LEU A 121 0.09 11.61 15.25
C LEU A 121 -0.22 11.26 16.71
N LYS A 122 0.03 12.20 17.64
CA LYS A 122 -0.38 12.04 19.03
C LYS A 122 -1.86 11.70 19.09
N ASP A 123 -2.20 10.71 19.92
CA ASP A 123 -3.56 10.16 20.07
C ASP A 123 -4.18 9.55 18.78
N ARG A 124 -3.36 9.39 17.73
CA ARG A 124 -3.74 8.80 16.43
C ARG A 124 -2.87 7.61 16.07
N ALA A 125 -2.54 6.78 17.06
CA ALA A 125 -1.69 5.59 16.88
C ALA A 125 -2.28 4.55 15.90
N LEU A 126 -3.59 4.52 15.72
CA LEU A 126 -4.28 3.75 14.69
C LEU A 126 -5.04 4.67 13.73
N THR A 127 -5.31 4.16 12.52
CA THR A 127 -6.24 4.78 11.57
C THR A 127 -7.67 4.52 12.01
N GLY A 128 -8.61 5.33 11.54
CA GLY A 128 -10.04 5.12 11.84
C GLY A 128 -10.65 6.25 12.64
N PRO A 129 -11.91 6.09 13.09
CA PRO A 129 -12.67 7.15 13.76
C PRO A 129 -12.23 7.41 15.20
N ASP A 130 -11.61 6.41 15.86
CA ASP A 130 -11.29 6.46 17.28
C ASP A 130 -9.87 6.95 17.54
N ASN A 131 -9.67 7.54 18.72
CA ASN A 131 -8.36 7.99 19.17
C ASN A 131 -7.68 6.92 20.04
N TYR A 132 -6.41 6.66 19.73
CA TYR A 132 -5.56 5.73 20.48
C TYR A 132 -4.24 6.40 20.82
N ALA A 133 -3.84 6.33 22.08
CA ALA A 133 -2.55 6.86 22.52
C ALA A 133 -1.38 6.10 21.87
N GLN A 134 -0.30 6.82 21.64
CA GLN A 134 0.96 6.23 21.17
C GLN A 134 1.60 5.37 22.25
N ILE A 135 2.21 4.25 21.84
CA ILE A 135 2.94 3.31 22.68
C ILE A 135 4.39 3.24 22.16
N PRO A 136 5.37 3.88 22.81
CA PRO A 136 6.75 3.94 22.32
C PRO A 136 7.40 2.57 22.05
N ASP A 137 7.08 1.56 22.84
CA ASP A 137 7.58 0.20 22.64
C ASP A 137 7.10 -0.42 21.33
N LEU A 138 5.91 -0.04 20.86
CA LEU A 138 5.42 -0.45 19.54
C LEU A 138 6.18 0.26 18.41
N ALA A 139 6.59 1.52 18.61
CA ALA A 139 7.44 2.20 17.64
C ALA A 139 8.79 1.49 17.49
N GLU A 140 9.40 1.08 18.60
CA GLU A 140 10.66 0.35 18.59
C GLU A 140 10.52 -1.05 17.95
N ARG A 141 9.45 -1.78 18.29
CA ARG A 141 9.13 -3.04 17.63
C ARG A 141 8.92 -2.86 16.12
N GLY A 142 8.20 -1.82 15.72
CA GLY A 142 7.97 -1.48 14.33
C GLY A 142 9.28 -1.28 13.56
N ARG A 143 10.26 -0.54 14.13
CA ARG A 143 11.58 -0.34 13.51
C ARG A 143 12.30 -1.68 13.27
N LYS A 144 12.38 -2.54 14.26
CA LYS A 144 13.01 -3.87 14.13
C LYS A 144 12.30 -4.74 13.08
N ARG A 145 10.99 -4.62 12.97
CA ARG A 145 10.22 -5.33 11.94
C ARG A 145 10.53 -4.81 10.53
N VAL A 146 10.70 -3.50 10.36
CA VAL A 146 11.10 -2.92 9.07
C VAL A 146 12.48 -3.42 8.64
N GLU A 147 13.47 -3.44 9.54
CA GLU A 147 14.80 -3.98 9.25
C GLU A 147 14.73 -5.45 8.82
N ARG A 148 13.96 -6.27 9.55
CA ARG A 148 13.73 -7.67 9.19
C ARG A 148 13.02 -7.82 7.85
N PHE A 149 12.06 -6.95 7.56
CA PHE A 149 11.32 -6.94 6.30
C PHE A 149 12.26 -6.72 5.10
N PHE A 150 13.19 -5.78 5.18
CA PHE A 150 14.17 -5.57 4.11
C PHE A 150 15.04 -6.80 3.86
N ILE A 151 15.52 -7.45 4.93
CA ILE A 151 16.30 -8.69 4.82
C ILE A 151 15.45 -9.80 4.16
N MET A 152 14.20 -9.95 4.59
CA MET A 152 13.28 -10.93 4.01
C MET A 152 13.04 -10.67 2.52
N MET A 153 12.85 -9.41 2.14
CA MET A 153 12.64 -9.03 0.74
C MET A 153 13.84 -9.36 -0.13
N ASP A 154 15.07 -9.07 0.33
CA ASP A 154 16.29 -9.41 -0.38
C ASP A 154 16.42 -10.91 -0.62
N GLN A 155 16.11 -11.72 0.40
CA GLN A 155 16.10 -13.20 0.29
C GLN A 155 15.04 -13.72 -0.69
N ILE A 156 13.82 -13.15 -0.68
CA ILE A 156 12.74 -13.53 -1.59
C ILE A 156 13.12 -13.25 -3.04
N LEU A 157 13.83 -12.14 -3.27
CA LEU A 157 14.25 -11.68 -4.60
C LEU A 157 15.50 -12.41 -5.13
N GLU A 158 16.13 -13.28 -4.34
CA GLU A 158 17.25 -14.08 -4.81
C GLU A 158 16.82 -14.94 -6.00
N ASN A 159 17.44 -14.71 -7.16
CA ASN A 159 17.12 -15.37 -8.44
C ASN A 159 15.69 -15.16 -8.96
N LYS A 160 15.02 -14.05 -8.57
CA LYS A 160 13.69 -13.68 -9.06
C LYS A 160 13.64 -12.24 -9.55
N ASN A 161 12.84 -12.01 -10.58
CA ASN A 161 12.58 -10.66 -11.07
C ASN A 161 11.53 -9.93 -10.21
N TYR A 162 10.56 -10.67 -9.68
CA TYR A 162 9.45 -10.15 -8.86
C TYR A 162 9.17 -11.06 -7.67
N ILE A 163 8.54 -10.52 -6.63
CA ILE A 163 8.43 -11.22 -5.35
C ILE A 163 7.52 -12.45 -5.38
N ALA A 164 6.52 -12.48 -6.27
CA ALA A 164 5.60 -13.62 -6.40
C ALA A 164 5.95 -14.58 -7.56
N GLY A 165 6.95 -14.24 -8.40
CA GLY A 165 7.33 -15.09 -9.53
C GLY A 165 8.07 -14.36 -10.64
N SER A 166 7.73 -14.68 -11.90
CA SER A 166 8.35 -14.09 -13.10
C SER A 166 7.75 -12.75 -13.50
N ASP A 167 6.51 -12.49 -13.11
CA ASP A 167 5.71 -11.37 -13.59
C ASP A 167 5.46 -10.35 -12.48
N PHE A 168 5.34 -9.07 -12.87
CA PHE A 168 4.95 -7.99 -11.99
C PHE A 168 3.49 -8.15 -11.55
N THR A 169 3.24 -8.12 -10.24
CA THR A 169 1.94 -8.41 -9.65
C THR A 169 1.53 -7.39 -8.61
N TYR A 170 0.31 -7.51 -8.09
CA TYR A 170 -0.19 -6.73 -6.97
C TYR A 170 0.69 -6.86 -5.72
N ALA A 171 1.33 -8.00 -5.51
CA ALA A 171 2.26 -8.18 -4.41
C ALA A 171 3.47 -7.24 -4.52
N ASP A 172 4.01 -7.04 -5.74
CA ASP A 172 5.10 -6.08 -5.99
C ASP A 172 4.67 -4.63 -5.77
N ILE A 173 3.44 -4.28 -6.15
CA ILE A 173 2.87 -2.95 -5.87
C ILE A 173 2.85 -2.68 -4.37
N THR A 174 2.37 -3.63 -3.57
CA THR A 174 2.30 -3.51 -2.11
C THR A 174 3.69 -3.37 -1.51
N ALA A 175 4.65 -4.21 -1.93
CA ALA A 175 6.03 -4.17 -1.47
C ALA A 175 6.72 -2.84 -1.83
N TYR A 176 6.55 -2.40 -3.06
CA TYR A 176 7.09 -1.12 -3.52
C TYR A 176 6.55 0.06 -2.70
N CYS A 177 5.25 0.08 -2.43
CA CYS A 177 4.64 1.11 -1.59
C CYS A 177 5.17 1.05 -0.15
N ALA A 178 5.34 -0.14 0.43
CA ALA A 178 5.88 -0.31 1.78
C ALA A 178 7.33 0.20 1.88
N ILE A 179 8.20 -0.19 0.94
CA ILE A 179 9.61 0.20 0.90
C ILE A 179 9.74 1.70 0.62
N SER A 180 9.03 2.23 -0.38
CA SER A 180 9.03 3.67 -0.67
C SER A 180 8.54 4.50 0.52
N PHE A 181 7.58 3.98 1.28
CA PHE A 181 7.09 4.65 2.48
C PHE A 181 8.15 4.62 3.60
N ALA A 182 8.79 3.48 3.80
CA ALA A 182 9.88 3.33 4.76
C ALA A 182 11.05 4.28 4.45
N THR A 183 11.53 4.32 3.21
CA THR A 183 12.65 5.19 2.81
C THR A 183 12.34 6.68 2.95
N ARG A 184 11.11 7.10 2.67
CA ARG A 184 10.66 8.49 2.96
C ARG A 184 10.70 8.83 4.47
N LEU A 185 10.55 7.83 5.33
CA LEU A 185 10.63 7.97 6.79
C LEU A 185 12.05 7.75 7.33
N LYS A 186 13.07 7.72 6.45
CA LYS A 186 14.48 7.55 6.79
C LYS A 186 14.83 6.17 7.37
N PHE A 187 14.13 5.14 6.93
CA PHE A 187 14.59 3.76 7.06
C PHE A 187 15.48 3.46 5.86
N ASP A 188 16.77 3.36 6.08
CA ASP A 188 17.72 3.08 5.00
C ASP A 188 17.69 1.59 4.65
N LEU A 189 17.73 1.30 3.33
CA LEU A 189 17.91 -0.08 2.87
C LEU A 189 19.31 -0.56 3.26
N PRO A 190 19.45 -1.82 3.74
CA PRO A 190 20.77 -2.35 4.07
C PRO A 190 21.69 -2.37 2.83
N ASP A 191 22.91 -1.88 2.96
CA ASP A 191 23.88 -1.80 1.83
C ASP A 191 24.15 -3.17 1.18
N ASN A 192 24.04 -4.24 1.94
CA ASN A 192 24.25 -5.62 1.48
C ASN A 192 23.00 -6.28 0.91
N ALA A 193 21.85 -5.61 0.88
CA ALA A 193 20.60 -6.11 0.30
C ALA A 193 20.57 -5.85 -1.23
N ILE A 194 21.46 -6.51 -1.96
CA ILE A 194 21.73 -6.22 -3.38
C ILE A 194 20.52 -6.52 -4.27
N ASN A 195 19.84 -7.65 -4.03
CA ASN A 195 18.65 -8.03 -4.81
C ASN A 195 17.51 -7.03 -4.59
N LEU A 196 17.33 -6.60 -3.35
CA LEU A 196 16.31 -5.61 -3.00
C LEU A 196 16.60 -4.26 -3.64
N HIS A 197 17.84 -3.79 -3.64
CA HIS A 197 18.24 -2.55 -4.33
C HIS A 197 17.94 -2.61 -5.82
N GLN A 198 18.37 -3.65 -6.50
CA GLN A 198 18.15 -3.84 -7.94
C GLN A 198 16.66 -3.86 -8.29
N TRP A 199 15.88 -4.61 -7.53
CA TRP A 199 14.42 -4.70 -7.73
C TRP A 199 13.76 -3.33 -7.48
N PHE A 200 14.10 -2.64 -6.40
CA PHE A 200 13.51 -1.35 -6.05
C PHE A 200 13.84 -0.26 -7.10
N GLU A 201 15.09 -0.22 -7.58
CA GLU A 201 15.52 0.67 -8.66
C GLU A 201 14.77 0.37 -9.96
N SER A 202 14.63 -0.90 -10.34
CA SER A 202 13.88 -1.30 -11.53
C SER A 202 12.42 -0.84 -11.49
N LEU A 203 11.79 -0.91 -10.31
CA LEU A 203 10.41 -0.45 -10.12
C LEU A 203 10.30 1.09 -10.08
N ASN A 204 11.32 1.81 -9.64
CA ASN A 204 11.34 3.27 -9.70
C ASN A 204 11.27 3.79 -11.15
N GLU A 205 11.74 3.01 -12.13
CA GLU A 205 11.69 3.38 -13.55
C GLU A 205 10.32 3.15 -14.21
N ARG A 206 9.42 2.38 -13.58
CA ARG A 206 8.07 2.18 -14.11
C ARG A 206 7.27 3.48 -14.11
N ALA A 207 6.53 3.74 -15.18
CA ALA A 207 5.68 4.93 -15.28
C ALA A 207 4.63 5.02 -14.15
N SER A 208 4.07 3.88 -13.75
CA SER A 208 3.09 3.77 -12.67
C SER A 208 3.66 4.12 -11.29
N SER A 209 4.95 3.93 -11.06
CA SER A 209 5.62 4.26 -9.79
C SER A 209 5.78 5.77 -9.56
N LYS A 210 5.64 6.56 -10.62
CA LYS A 210 5.73 8.03 -10.58
C LYS A 210 4.40 8.70 -10.27
N MET A 211 3.36 7.88 -9.98
CA MET A 211 2.00 8.32 -9.66
C MET A 211 1.85 8.73 -8.19
#